data_a644bf708f3607a6515fb62357c25986
#
_entry.id   a644bf708f3607a6515fb62357c25986
#
_cell.length_a   1.000
_cell.length_b   1.000
_cell.length_c   1.000
_cell.angle_alpha   90.00
_cell.angle_beta   90.00
_cell.angle_gamma   90.00
#
_symmetry.space_group_name_H-M   'P 1'
#
loop_
_entity.id
_entity.type
_entity.pdbx_description
1 polymer ?
#
loop_
_entity_poly.entity_id
_entity_poly.type
_entity_poly.pdbx_seq_one_letter_code
_entity_poly.pdbx_strand_id
1 'polypeptide(L)'
;MNGLDGLHAEYVWHKETSLDDFDAIVLPGGFAYGDYLRCGAIARFSPVMKAVISDARAGKLVLGTCNGFQILCEAGLLPGALVRNRSLRFVCDMVTTRVEVDDSPFTHGGPKGTLLRLPVAHGEGCFFAEAEILSELNTNQQVILRYADARGRIVPDANPNGSIENIAGICNRERNVFGLMPHPDRASDARLGSADGAKIFRSMIQTIRATRSTSAPERAKQVA
;
A
#
# COMPACT_ATOMS: atom_id res chain seq x y z
N MET A 1 11.09 -1.76 9.59
CA MET A 1 9.93 -2.51 10.06
C MET A 1 10.20 -3.30 11.33
N ASN A 2 11.31 -4.01 11.47
CA ASN A 2 11.65 -4.78 12.68
C ASN A 2 11.75 -3.98 14.00
N GLY A 3 11.61 -2.66 13.98
CA GLY A 3 11.56 -1.82 15.18
C GLY A 3 10.16 -1.50 15.68
N LEU A 4 9.11 -2.02 15.03
CA LEU A 4 7.73 -1.84 15.45
C LEU A 4 7.30 -2.99 16.36
N ASP A 5 6.52 -2.70 17.39
CA ASP A 5 6.13 -3.63 18.46
C ASP A 5 5.64 -4.99 17.97
N GLY A 6 6.45 -6.02 18.17
CA GLY A 6 6.11 -7.42 17.86
C GLY A 6 6.05 -7.76 16.37
N LEU A 7 6.54 -6.88 15.49
CA LEU A 7 6.72 -7.21 14.08
C LEU A 7 8.07 -7.88 13.86
N HIS A 8 8.04 -9.05 13.24
CA HIS A 8 9.22 -9.67 12.63
C HIS A 8 9.07 -9.56 11.11
N ALA A 9 10.02 -8.91 10.43
CA ALA A 9 10.03 -8.78 8.98
C ALA A 9 11.32 -9.40 8.41
N GLU A 10 11.16 -10.22 7.40
CA GLU A 10 12.27 -10.81 6.67
C GLU A 10 12.08 -10.66 5.16
N TYR A 11 13.18 -10.74 4.42
CA TYR A 11 13.15 -10.68 2.97
C TYR A 11 12.94 -12.07 2.40
N VAL A 12 11.96 -12.18 1.50
CA VAL A 12 11.72 -13.38 0.71
C VAL A 12 12.26 -13.14 -0.70
N TRP A 13 13.05 -14.09 -1.19
CA TRP A 13 13.60 -14.00 -2.54
C TRP A 13 12.52 -14.19 -3.60
N HIS A 14 12.54 -13.40 -4.66
CA HIS A 14 11.50 -13.40 -5.69
C HIS A 14 11.31 -14.74 -6.43
N LYS A 15 12.25 -15.70 -6.28
CA LYS A 15 12.15 -17.05 -6.84
C LYS A 15 11.47 -18.06 -5.92
N GLU A 16 11.22 -17.69 -4.65
CA GLU A 16 10.45 -18.53 -3.74
C GLU A 16 9.02 -18.70 -4.25
N THR A 17 8.37 -19.77 -3.82
CA THR A 17 7.04 -20.17 -4.32
C THR A 17 5.99 -20.28 -3.23
N SER A 18 6.35 -20.16 -1.96
CA SER A 18 5.46 -20.16 -0.80
C SER A 18 5.71 -18.95 0.10
N LEU A 19 4.60 -18.49 0.74
CA LEU A 19 4.55 -17.42 1.74
C LEU A 19 3.69 -17.85 2.94
N ASP A 20 3.56 -19.16 3.19
CA ASP A 20 2.63 -19.72 4.18
C ASP A 20 2.98 -19.31 5.61
N ASP A 21 4.26 -19.08 5.91
CA ASP A 21 4.75 -18.71 7.25
C ASP A 21 4.53 -17.23 7.60
N PHE A 22 4.01 -16.43 6.67
CA PHE A 22 3.84 -14.98 6.86
C PHE A 22 2.37 -14.58 7.03
N ASP A 23 2.10 -13.68 7.98
CA ASP A 23 0.76 -13.12 8.24
C ASP A 23 0.37 -12.01 7.28
N ALA A 24 1.35 -11.33 6.70
CA ALA A 24 1.16 -10.26 5.73
C ALA A 24 2.34 -10.18 4.77
N ILE A 25 2.11 -9.57 3.63
CA ILE A 25 3.09 -9.42 2.55
C ILE A 25 3.30 -7.94 2.28
N VAL A 26 4.57 -7.54 2.11
CA VAL A 26 4.92 -6.18 1.66
C VAL A 26 5.75 -6.28 0.39
N LEU A 27 5.24 -5.73 -0.70
CA LEU A 27 6.00 -5.51 -1.92
C LEU A 27 6.68 -4.14 -1.81
N PRO A 28 8.01 -4.09 -1.68
CA PRO A 28 8.73 -2.85 -1.44
C PRO A 28 8.82 -2.00 -2.70
N GLY A 29 9.25 -0.74 -2.51
CA GLY A 29 9.70 0.12 -3.58
C GLY A 29 11.01 -0.37 -4.20
N GLY A 30 11.32 0.13 -5.39
CA GLY A 30 12.52 -0.22 -6.14
C GLY A 30 12.35 0.05 -7.62
N PHE A 31 13.22 -0.57 -8.42
CA PHE A 31 13.21 -0.55 -9.89
C PHE A 31 13.30 -1.99 -10.37
N ALA A 32 12.23 -2.74 -10.19
CA ALA A 32 12.20 -4.17 -10.50
C ALA A 32 12.50 -4.40 -11.99
N TYR A 33 13.54 -5.21 -12.27
CA TYR A 33 14.02 -5.49 -13.61
C TYR A 33 14.40 -4.23 -14.41
N GLY A 34 14.85 -3.15 -13.72
CA GLY A 34 15.31 -1.91 -14.34
C GLY A 34 14.23 -1.11 -15.08
N ASP A 35 12.95 -1.45 -14.90
CA ASP A 35 11.79 -0.80 -15.52
C ASP A 35 11.89 -0.68 -17.05
N TYR A 36 12.53 -1.67 -17.71
CA TYR A 36 12.76 -1.66 -19.16
C TYR A 36 11.50 -1.69 -20.03
N LEU A 37 10.38 -2.10 -19.46
CA LEU A 37 9.05 -1.96 -20.06
C LEU A 37 8.26 -0.94 -19.26
N ARG A 38 7.03 -1.26 -18.87
CA ARG A 38 6.29 -0.52 -17.86
C ARG A 38 6.71 -1.03 -16.48
N CYS A 39 6.87 -0.12 -15.50
CA CYS A 39 7.24 -0.48 -14.13
C CYS A 39 6.35 -1.60 -13.56
N GLY A 40 6.97 -2.62 -12.99
CA GLY A 40 6.27 -3.80 -12.46
C GLY A 40 5.85 -4.86 -13.48
N ALA A 41 5.84 -4.57 -14.79
CA ALA A 41 5.32 -5.46 -15.82
C ALA A 41 6.06 -6.80 -15.91
N ILE A 42 7.38 -6.82 -15.68
CA ILE A 42 8.16 -8.05 -15.67
C ILE A 42 8.07 -8.72 -14.30
N ALA A 43 8.11 -7.95 -13.23
CA ALA A 43 8.10 -8.45 -11.85
C ALA A 43 6.85 -9.30 -11.54
N ARG A 44 5.69 -8.99 -12.15
CA ARG A 44 4.46 -9.79 -11.97
C ARG A 44 4.61 -11.26 -12.36
N PHE A 45 5.61 -11.61 -13.17
CA PHE A 45 5.89 -12.99 -13.58
C PHE A 45 6.88 -13.71 -12.66
N SER A 46 7.43 -13.04 -11.64
CA SER A 46 8.30 -13.70 -10.67
C SER A 46 7.57 -14.85 -9.98
N PRO A 47 8.24 -15.97 -9.69
CA PRO A 47 7.63 -17.14 -9.06
C PRO A 47 6.83 -16.80 -7.80
N VAL A 48 7.36 -15.96 -6.90
CA VAL A 48 6.71 -15.54 -5.66
C VAL A 48 5.36 -14.85 -5.88
N MET A 49 5.15 -14.20 -7.03
CA MET A 49 3.90 -13.50 -7.32
C MET A 49 2.69 -14.44 -7.44
N LYS A 50 2.90 -15.72 -7.74
CA LYS A 50 1.82 -16.72 -7.70
C LYS A 50 1.32 -16.91 -6.27
N ALA A 51 2.23 -17.02 -5.31
CA ALA A 51 1.89 -17.10 -3.88
C ALA A 51 1.25 -15.79 -3.40
N VAL A 52 1.80 -14.63 -3.75
CA VAL A 52 1.21 -13.31 -3.43
C VAL A 52 -0.25 -13.22 -3.90
N ILE A 53 -0.53 -13.61 -5.16
CA ILE A 53 -1.88 -13.56 -5.72
C ILE A 53 -2.82 -14.55 -5.01
N SER A 54 -2.34 -15.77 -4.73
CA SER A 54 -3.11 -16.78 -3.99
C SER A 54 -3.46 -16.31 -2.59
N ASP A 55 -2.48 -15.80 -1.86
CA ASP A 55 -2.62 -15.32 -0.50
C ASP A 55 -3.52 -14.08 -0.40
N ALA A 56 -3.36 -13.14 -1.34
CA ALA A 56 -4.25 -11.98 -1.44
C ALA A 56 -5.72 -12.40 -1.62
N ARG A 57 -5.97 -13.38 -2.51
CA ARG A 57 -7.33 -13.93 -2.71
C ARG A 57 -7.87 -14.69 -1.51
N ALA A 58 -6.98 -15.27 -0.70
CA ALA A 58 -7.33 -15.91 0.56
C ALA A 58 -7.56 -14.91 1.72
N GLY A 59 -7.40 -13.60 1.47
CA GLY A 59 -7.65 -12.54 2.46
C GLY A 59 -6.42 -12.09 3.26
N LYS A 60 -5.21 -12.61 2.96
CA LYS A 60 -3.97 -12.14 3.59
C LYS A 60 -3.73 -10.68 3.24
N LEU A 61 -3.24 -9.88 4.20
CA LEU A 61 -2.93 -8.48 3.97
C LEU A 61 -1.72 -8.32 3.05
N VAL A 62 -1.87 -7.52 2.00
CA VAL A 62 -0.81 -7.21 1.05
C VAL A 62 -0.67 -5.69 0.91
N LEU A 63 0.53 -5.18 1.14
CA LEU A 63 0.88 -3.77 0.96
C LEU A 63 1.88 -3.63 -0.19
N GLY A 64 1.60 -2.79 -1.17
CA GLY A 64 2.54 -2.42 -2.23
C GLY A 64 2.96 -0.95 -2.13
N THR A 65 4.26 -0.69 -1.95
CA THR A 65 4.82 0.65 -1.88
C THR A 65 5.53 1.01 -3.17
N CYS A 66 5.22 2.14 -3.80
CA CYS A 66 5.88 2.66 -5.00
C CYS A 66 5.93 1.58 -6.11
N ASN A 67 7.09 0.97 -6.40
CA ASN A 67 7.19 -0.14 -7.36
C ASN A 67 6.31 -1.33 -6.99
N GLY A 68 6.12 -1.61 -5.69
CA GLY A 68 5.16 -2.62 -5.22
C GLY A 68 3.71 -2.32 -5.64
N PHE A 69 3.28 -1.05 -5.60
CA PHE A 69 1.97 -0.65 -6.10
C PHE A 69 1.85 -0.87 -7.61
N GLN A 70 2.89 -0.51 -8.38
CA GLN A 70 2.95 -0.77 -9.82
C GLN A 70 2.79 -2.27 -10.11
N ILE A 71 3.51 -3.13 -9.37
CA ILE A 71 3.41 -4.59 -9.49
C ILE A 71 2.00 -5.09 -9.17
N LEU A 72 1.35 -4.56 -8.12
CA LEU A 72 -0.02 -4.96 -7.78
C LEU A 72 -1.03 -4.63 -8.87
N CYS A 73 -0.90 -3.47 -9.54
CA CYS A 73 -1.71 -3.12 -10.70
C CYS A 73 -1.43 -4.05 -11.88
N GLU A 74 -0.15 -4.30 -12.20
CA GLU A 74 0.25 -5.19 -13.29
C GLU A 74 -0.18 -6.66 -13.06
N ALA A 75 -0.25 -7.08 -11.80
CA ALA A 75 -0.73 -8.42 -11.41
C ALA A 75 -2.25 -8.53 -11.37
N GLY A 76 -2.99 -7.43 -11.60
CA GLY A 76 -4.45 -7.40 -11.54
C GLY A 76 -5.04 -7.54 -10.13
N LEU A 77 -4.23 -7.28 -9.09
CA LEU A 77 -4.69 -7.25 -7.70
C LEU A 77 -5.27 -5.88 -7.31
N LEU A 78 -4.91 -4.83 -8.04
CA LEU A 78 -5.48 -3.50 -7.94
C LEU A 78 -5.88 -3.00 -9.33
N PRO A 79 -6.97 -2.23 -9.46
CA PRO A 79 -7.39 -1.67 -10.72
C PRO A 79 -6.54 -0.44 -11.13
N GLY A 80 -6.62 -0.05 -12.40
CA GLY A 80 -5.89 1.10 -12.94
C GLY A 80 -4.44 0.78 -13.28
N ALA A 81 -3.65 1.82 -13.49
CA ALA A 81 -2.23 1.72 -13.85
C ALA A 81 -1.44 2.90 -13.32
N LEU A 82 -0.13 2.70 -13.12
CA LEU A 82 0.82 3.77 -12.84
C LEU A 82 1.55 4.10 -14.15
N VAL A 83 1.51 5.37 -14.53
CA VAL A 83 2.15 5.88 -15.76
C VAL A 83 3.18 6.96 -15.42
N ARG A 84 3.90 7.44 -16.43
CA ARG A 84 4.89 8.50 -16.24
C ARG A 84 4.28 9.74 -15.60
N ASN A 85 5.04 10.33 -14.68
CA ASN A 85 4.68 11.62 -14.09
C ASN A 85 4.36 12.65 -15.18
N ARG A 86 3.33 13.45 -14.96
CA ARG A 86 2.92 14.50 -15.92
C ARG A 86 4.06 15.44 -16.31
N SER A 87 4.98 15.72 -15.36
CA SER A 87 6.15 16.56 -15.60
C SER A 87 7.24 15.89 -16.44
N LEU A 88 7.14 14.57 -16.71
CA LEU A 88 8.17 13.71 -17.30
C LEU A 88 9.50 13.69 -16.51
N ARG A 89 9.49 14.18 -15.27
CA ARG A 89 10.65 14.23 -14.38
C ARG A 89 10.49 13.24 -13.23
N PHE A 90 11.62 12.75 -12.75
CA PHE A 90 11.66 12.05 -11.47
C PHE A 90 11.34 13.03 -10.34
N VAL A 91 10.42 12.63 -9.45
CA VAL A 91 10.04 13.41 -8.26
C VAL A 91 10.59 12.71 -7.04
N CYS A 92 11.35 13.46 -6.22
CA CYS A 92 11.86 13.01 -4.92
C CYS A 92 11.59 14.13 -3.91
N ASP A 93 10.54 13.98 -3.12
CA ASP A 93 10.07 15.03 -2.21
C ASP A 93 9.29 14.45 -1.02
N MET A 94 9.07 15.29 0.00
CA MET A 94 8.16 15.01 1.10
C MET A 94 6.78 15.57 0.76
N VAL A 95 5.80 14.69 0.61
CA VAL A 95 4.42 15.07 0.31
C VAL A 95 3.52 14.89 1.52
N THR A 96 2.41 15.63 1.53
CA THR A 96 1.31 15.39 2.47
C THR A 96 0.24 14.56 1.76
N THR A 97 -0.21 13.50 2.42
CA THR A 97 -1.39 12.73 2.01
C THR A 97 -2.48 12.84 3.07
N ARG A 98 -3.73 12.77 2.64
CA ARG A 98 -4.90 12.75 3.51
C ARG A 98 -5.57 11.39 3.47
N VAL A 99 -5.89 10.85 4.65
CA VAL A 99 -6.68 9.63 4.81
C VAL A 99 -8.12 9.90 4.40
N GLU A 100 -8.62 9.17 3.40
CA GLU A 100 -10.01 9.28 2.92
C GLU A 100 -10.95 8.26 3.58
N VAL A 101 -10.39 7.14 4.04
CA VAL A 101 -11.11 6.01 4.63
C VAL A 101 -10.35 5.54 5.87
N ASP A 102 -11.00 5.49 7.02
CA ASP A 102 -10.41 5.14 8.32
C ASP A 102 -10.81 3.75 8.84
N ASP A 103 -11.75 3.08 8.20
CA ASP A 103 -12.16 1.71 8.50
C ASP A 103 -11.41 0.64 7.67
N SER A 104 -10.21 0.95 7.20
CA SER A 104 -9.37 0.04 6.42
C SER A 104 -8.31 -0.63 7.31
N PRO A 105 -7.93 -1.89 7.05
CA PRO A 105 -6.81 -2.56 7.72
C PRO A 105 -5.50 -1.78 7.75
N PHE A 106 -5.36 -0.77 6.90
CA PHE A 106 -4.15 0.02 6.72
C PHE A 106 -4.25 1.43 7.35
N THR A 107 -5.41 1.85 7.83
CA THR A 107 -5.64 3.24 8.26
C THR A 107 -6.35 3.41 9.60
N HIS A 108 -6.54 2.35 10.38
CA HIS A 108 -7.12 2.45 11.74
C HIS A 108 -6.36 3.40 12.69
N GLY A 109 -5.10 3.72 12.36
CA GLY A 109 -4.24 4.55 13.19
C GLY A 109 -4.63 6.04 13.25
N GLY A 110 -5.70 6.45 12.58
CA GLY A 110 -6.21 7.81 12.62
C GLY A 110 -7.51 7.98 11.87
N PRO A 111 -8.36 8.95 12.29
CA PRO A 111 -9.64 9.21 11.65
C PRO A 111 -9.49 9.71 10.22
N LYS A 112 -10.56 9.61 9.43
CA LYS A 112 -10.68 10.27 8.13
C LYS A 112 -10.26 11.75 8.24
N GLY A 113 -9.48 12.21 7.28
CA GLY A 113 -8.89 13.56 7.30
C GLY A 113 -7.50 13.62 7.96
N THR A 114 -7.02 12.55 8.60
CA THR A 114 -5.65 12.50 9.13
C THR A 114 -4.64 12.77 8.03
N LEU A 115 -3.68 13.66 8.30
CA LEU A 115 -2.60 13.99 7.39
C LEU A 115 -1.36 13.13 7.70
N LEU A 116 -0.75 12.60 6.65
CA LEU A 116 0.49 11.82 6.74
C LEU A 116 1.55 12.49 5.85
N ARG A 117 2.70 12.81 6.44
CA ARG A 117 3.89 13.29 5.72
C ARG A 117 4.73 12.10 5.32
N LEU A 118 4.77 11.81 4.03
CA LEU A 118 5.44 10.64 3.45
C LEU A 118 6.35 11.08 2.31
N PRO A 119 7.55 10.48 2.14
CA PRO A 119 8.36 10.73 0.97
C PRO A 119 7.85 10.01 -0.26
N VAL A 120 8.06 10.61 -1.43
CA VAL A 120 7.91 10.01 -2.76
C VAL A 120 9.24 10.01 -3.48
N ALA A 121 9.50 8.99 -4.31
CA ALA A 121 10.71 8.88 -5.12
C ALA A 121 10.41 8.03 -6.38
N HIS A 122 9.89 8.66 -7.44
CA HIS A 122 9.43 7.94 -8.64
C HIS A 122 9.40 8.80 -9.90
N GLY A 123 9.60 8.15 -11.06
CA GLY A 123 9.38 8.71 -12.40
C GLY A 123 8.03 8.31 -13.00
N GLU A 124 7.44 7.21 -12.54
CA GLU A 124 6.18 6.64 -12.99
C GLU A 124 5.24 6.41 -11.80
N GLY A 125 4.72 7.51 -11.25
CA GLY A 125 3.83 7.47 -10.09
C GLY A 125 2.44 8.05 -10.36
N CYS A 126 2.16 8.47 -11.59
CA CYS A 126 0.87 9.05 -11.96
C CYS A 126 -0.18 7.94 -12.07
N PHE A 127 -1.07 7.83 -11.09
CA PHE A 127 -2.18 6.88 -11.14
C PHE A 127 -3.21 7.32 -12.19
N PHE A 128 -3.59 6.37 -13.04
CA PHE A 128 -4.60 6.51 -14.08
C PHE A 128 -5.61 5.38 -14.00
N ALA A 129 -6.88 5.70 -14.20
CA ALA A 129 -7.97 4.75 -14.37
C ALA A 129 -9.02 5.33 -15.33
N GLU A 130 -9.71 4.47 -16.06
CA GLU A 130 -10.87 4.84 -16.87
C GLU A 130 -12.03 5.33 -15.98
N ALA A 131 -12.95 6.11 -16.56
CA ALA A 131 -14.01 6.79 -15.81
C ALA A 131 -14.89 5.83 -15.00
N GLU A 132 -15.20 4.65 -15.55
CA GLU A 132 -16.00 3.62 -14.91
C GLU A 132 -15.28 3.06 -13.67
N ILE A 133 -14.00 2.72 -13.82
CA ILE A 133 -13.16 2.23 -12.71
C ILE A 133 -13.01 3.29 -11.63
N LEU A 134 -12.81 4.54 -12.02
CA LEU A 134 -12.71 5.66 -11.09
C LEU A 134 -13.99 5.86 -10.29
N SER A 135 -15.15 5.77 -10.96
CA SER A 135 -16.46 5.80 -10.32
C SER A 135 -16.64 4.66 -9.32
N GLU A 136 -16.24 3.43 -9.67
CA GLU A 136 -16.28 2.27 -8.77
C GLU A 136 -15.37 2.45 -7.56
N LEU A 137 -14.12 2.92 -7.76
CA LEU A 137 -13.18 3.20 -6.68
C LEU A 137 -13.74 4.19 -5.65
N ASN A 138 -14.39 5.25 -6.13
CA ASN A 138 -15.00 6.25 -5.26
C ASN A 138 -16.26 5.70 -4.56
N THR A 139 -17.15 5.05 -5.28
CA THR A 139 -18.40 4.49 -4.75
C THR A 139 -18.13 3.43 -3.67
N ASN A 140 -17.13 2.57 -3.88
CA ASN A 140 -16.77 1.50 -2.95
C ASN A 140 -15.78 1.97 -1.87
N GLN A 141 -15.45 3.27 -1.80
CA GLN A 141 -14.47 3.83 -0.85
C GLN A 141 -13.11 3.12 -0.90
N GLN A 142 -12.65 2.79 -2.10
CA GLN A 142 -11.36 2.12 -2.32
C GLN A 142 -10.19 3.12 -2.42
N VAL A 143 -10.46 4.41 -2.56
CA VAL A 143 -9.44 5.45 -2.51
C VAL A 143 -9.09 5.72 -1.04
N ILE A 144 -7.94 5.22 -0.61
CA ILE A 144 -7.50 5.27 0.80
C ILE A 144 -6.74 6.57 1.10
N LEU A 145 -5.88 7.00 0.18
CA LEU A 145 -5.07 8.21 0.35
C LEU A 145 -5.16 9.11 -0.88
N ARG A 146 -5.25 10.42 -0.65
CA ARG A 146 -5.08 11.46 -1.68
C ARG A 146 -3.95 12.41 -1.31
N TYR A 147 -3.23 12.90 -2.31
CA TYR A 147 -2.29 14.01 -2.12
C TYR A 147 -3.07 15.27 -1.71
N ALA A 148 -2.58 15.95 -0.69
CA ALA A 148 -3.20 17.13 -0.10
C ALA A 148 -2.15 18.19 0.22
N ASP A 149 -2.59 19.44 0.35
CA ASP A 149 -1.74 20.48 0.91
C ASP A 149 -1.59 20.34 2.44
N ALA A 150 -0.77 21.19 3.05
CA ALA A 150 -0.53 21.17 4.49
C ALA A 150 -1.78 21.46 5.35
N ARG A 151 -2.87 21.94 4.73
CA ARG A 151 -4.18 22.17 5.38
C ARG A 151 -5.18 21.04 5.11
N GLY A 152 -4.74 19.97 4.43
CA GLY A 152 -5.58 18.82 4.07
C GLY A 152 -6.51 19.06 2.88
N ARG A 153 -6.33 20.11 2.10
CA ARG A 153 -7.14 20.40 0.90
C ARG A 153 -6.60 19.61 -0.29
N ILE A 154 -7.49 18.97 -1.03
CA ILE A 154 -7.16 18.29 -2.28
C ILE A 154 -7.14 19.34 -3.40
N VAL A 155 -5.96 19.80 -3.74
CA VAL A 155 -5.73 20.84 -4.74
C VAL A 155 -4.70 20.40 -5.78
N PRO A 156 -4.75 20.88 -7.02
CA PRO A 156 -3.81 20.46 -8.07
C PRO A 156 -2.33 20.65 -7.69
N ASP A 157 -2.01 21.75 -7.00
CA ASP A 157 -0.63 22.08 -6.61
C ASP A 157 -0.03 21.11 -5.56
N ALA A 158 -0.87 20.35 -4.84
CA ALA A 158 -0.44 19.32 -3.91
C ALA A 158 -0.14 17.98 -4.60
N ASN A 159 -0.41 17.86 -5.89
CA ASN A 159 -0.26 16.64 -6.66
C ASN A 159 1.13 16.56 -7.31
N PRO A 160 2.05 15.72 -6.83
CA PRO A 160 3.43 15.73 -7.28
C PRO A 160 3.64 15.11 -8.67
N ASN A 161 2.70 14.29 -9.14
CA ASN A 161 2.91 13.43 -10.29
C ASN A 161 1.80 13.48 -11.35
N GLY A 162 0.69 14.15 -11.07
CA GLY A 162 -0.45 14.25 -11.98
C GLY A 162 -1.47 13.12 -11.87
N SER A 163 -1.43 12.33 -10.80
CA SER A 163 -2.45 11.30 -10.51
C SER A 163 -3.86 11.85 -10.60
N ILE A 164 -4.76 11.10 -11.24
CA ILE A 164 -6.16 11.49 -11.35
C ILE A 164 -6.77 11.67 -9.94
N GLU A 165 -7.56 12.73 -9.75
CA GLU A 165 -8.19 13.07 -8.47
C GLU A 165 -7.21 13.10 -7.27
N ASN A 166 -5.94 13.42 -7.49
CA ASN A 166 -4.89 13.40 -6.47
C ASN A 166 -4.72 12.03 -5.77
N ILE A 167 -5.12 10.92 -6.37
CA ILE A 167 -5.03 9.58 -5.77
C ILE A 167 -3.56 9.25 -5.49
N ALA A 168 -3.25 9.01 -4.21
CA ALA A 168 -1.93 8.61 -3.74
C ALA A 168 -1.86 7.10 -3.41
N GLY A 169 -3.02 6.48 -3.14
CA GLY A 169 -3.12 5.05 -2.87
C GLY A 169 -4.57 4.55 -2.84
N ILE A 170 -4.74 3.30 -3.28
CA ILE A 170 -6.02 2.61 -3.40
C ILE A 170 -5.96 1.21 -2.81
N CYS A 171 -7.10 0.66 -2.38
CA CYS A 171 -7.22 -0.74 -2.03
C CYS A 171 -8.11 -1.51 -3.03
N ASN A 172 -8.04 -2.85 -2.97
CA ASN A 172 -9.00 -3.71 -3.63
C ASN A 172 -10.38 -3.67 -2.94
N ARG A 173 -11.38 -4.33 -3.52
CA ARG A 173 -12.74 -4.34 -3.00
C ARG A 173 -12.86 -5.03 -1.64
N GLU A 174 -12.07 -6.08 -1.41
CA GLU A 174 -11.97 -6.86 -0.17
C GLU A 174 -11.17 -6.13 0.92
N ARG A 175 -10.53 -5.00 0.60
CA ARG A 175 -9.75 -4.13 1.49
C ARG A 175 -8.52 -4.79 2.13
N ASN A 176 -8.08 -5.93 1.61
CA ASN A 176 -6.88 -6.61 2.09
C ASN A 176 -5.63 -6.37 1.24
N VAL A 177 -5.76 -5.77 0.07
CA VAL A 177 -4.63 -5.35 -0.78
C VAL A 177 -4.63 -3.84 -0.88
N PHE A 178 -3.52 -3.19 -0.51
CA PHE A 178 -3.35 -1.75 -0.57
C PHE A 178 -2.07 -1.37 -1.31
N GLY A 179 -2.19 -0.49 -2.29
CA GLY A 179 -1.08 0.09 -3.02
C GLY A 179 -1.01 1.59 -2.85
N LEU A 180 0.19 2.13 -2.64
CA LEU A 180 0.43 3.57 -2.54
C LEU A 180 1.78 3.96 -3.15
N MET A 181 1.87 5.14 -3.77
CA MET A 181 3.12 5.66 -4.32
C MET A 181 4.08 6.23 -3.27
N PRO A 182 3.60 6.92 -2.21
CA PRO A 182 4.48 7.31 -1.11
C PRO A 182 5.11 6.12 -0.37
N HIS A 183 6.23 6.37 0.34
CA HIS A 183 7.02 5.38 1.06
C HIS A 183 6.78 5.45 2.58
N PRO A 184 5.85 4.69 3.16
CA PRO A 184 5.68 4.63 4.61
C PRO A 184 6.90 4.01 5.32
N ASP A 185 7.62 3.11 4.65
CA ASP A 185 8.87 2.50 5.11
C ASP A 185 9.96 3.53 5.39
N ARG A 186 10.01 4.61 4.60
CA ARG A 186 10.96 5.73 4.75
C ARG A 186 10.46 6.84 5.68
N ALA A 187 9.29 6.70 6.26
CA ALA A 187 8.69 7.62 7.23
C ALA A 187 8.17 6.85 8.45
N SER A 188 8.90 5.85 8.90
CA SER A 188 8.54 4.98 10.04
C SER A 188 9.23 5.34 11.36
N ASP A 189 10.16 6.30 11.33
CA ASP A 189 10.92 6.79 12.48
C ASP A 189 11.16 8.29 12.33
N ALA A 190 10.99 9.06 13.41
CA ALA A 190 11.18 10.52 13.40
C ALA A 190 12.58 10.95 12.91
N ARG A 191 13.61 10.11 13.11
CA ARG A 191 14.97 10.34 12.61
C ARG A 191 15.05 10.36 11.08
N LEU A 192 14.06 9.81 10.40
CA LEU A 192 13.91 9.83 8.93
C LEU A 192 13.16 11.07 8.42
N GLY A 193 12.82 12.02 9.32
CA GLY A 193 12.09 13.24 9.00
C GLY A 193 10.58 13.16 9.18
N SER A 194 10.02 11.95 9.33
CA SER A 194 8.62 11.70 9.68
C SER A 194 8.44 10.30 10.27
N ALA A 195 7.50 10.14 11.19
CA ALA A 195 7.06 8.85 11.73
C ALA A 195 5.63 8.48 11.29
N ASP A 196 5.05 9.22 10.36
CA ASP A 196 3.65 9.01 9.96
C ASP A 196 3.42 7.69 9.23
N GLY A 197 4.42 7.21 8.50
CA GLY A 197 4.37 5.90 7.83
C GLY A 197 4.22 4.73 8.79
N ALA A 198 4.72 4.86 10.03
CA ALA A 198 4.53 3.83 11.05
C ALA A 198 3.05 3.58 11.39
N LYS A 199 2.17 4.57 11.19
CA LYS A 199 0.72 4.42 11.43
C LYS A 199 0.11 3.35 10.53
N ILE A 200 0.54 3.27 9.26
CA ILE A 200 0.07 2.27 8.30
C ILE A 200 0.47 0.86 8.77
N PHE A 201 1.74 0.65 9.13
CA PHE A 201 2.20 -0.65 9.61
C PHE A 201 1.55 -1.06 10.93
N ARG A 202 1.35 -0.12 11.87
CA ARG A 202 0.65 -0.39 13.13
C ARG A 202 -0.82 -0.79 12.89
N SER A 203 -1.50 -0.16 11.93
CA SER A 203 -2.87 -0.55 11.54
C SER A 203 -2.90 -1.99 11.03
N MET A 204 -1.96 -2.38 10.15
CA MET A 204 -1.83 -3.76 9.68
C MET A 204 -1.61 -4.74 10.84
N ILE A 205 -0.70 -4.44 11.78
CA ILE A 205 -0.41 -5.27 12.94
C ILE A 205 -1.65 -5.44 13.82
N GLN A 206 -2.40 -4.37 14.06
CA GLN A 206 -3.63 -4.42 14.85
C GLN A 206 -4.68 -5.33 14.20
N THR A 207 -4.85 -5.22 12.88
CA THR A 207 -5.76 -6.09 12.12
C THR A 207 -5.36 -7.56 12.23
N ILE A 208 -4.07 -7.89 12.03
CA ILE A 208 -3.57 -9.26 12.11
C ILE A 208 -3.81 -9.83 13.51
N ARG A 209 -3.53 -9.05 14.56
CA ARG A 209 -3.76 -9.48 15.96
C ARG A 209 -5.24 -9.73 16.25
N ALA A 210 -6.13 -8.85 15.77
CA ALA A 210 -7.57 -9.02 15.92
C ALA A 210 -8.07 -10.30 15.23
N THR A 211 -7.63 -10.57 14.01
CA THR A 211 -7.99 -11.78 13.25
C THR A 211 -7.49 -13.06 13.95
N ARG A 212 -6.28 -13.07 14.49
CA ARG A 212 -5.73 -14.21 15.24
C ARG A 212 -6.48 -14.47 16.53
N SER A 213 -6.93 -13.44 17.24
CA SER A 213 -7.69 -13.59 18.48
C SER A 213 -9.08 -14.18 18.25
N THR A 214 -9.70 -13.91 17.10
CA THR A 214 -11.01 -14.47 16.71
C THR A 214 -10.93 -15.88 16.13
N SER A 215 -9.79 -16.26 15.58
CA SER A 215 -9.56 -17.59 14.99
C SER A 215 -9.00 -18.63 15.97
N ALA A 216 -8.60 -18.24 17.19
CA ALA A 216 -8.21 -19.18 18.22
C ALA A 216 -9.46 -19.96 18.71
N PRO A 217 -9.55 -21.30 18.58
CA PRO A 217 -10.69 -22.03 19.08
C PRO A 217 -10.74 -21.86 20.61
N GLU A 218 -11.94 -21.54 21.13
CA GLU A 218 -12.26 -21.72 22.54
C GLU A 218 -11.95 -23.18 22.92
N ARG A 219 -10.76 -23.42 23.46
CA ARG A 219 -10.51 -24.67 24.16
C ARG A 219 -11.41 -24.66 25.37
N ALA A 220 -12.57 -25.31 25.20
CA ALA A 220 -13.48 -25.59 26.27
C ALA A 220 -12.69 -26.14 27.49
N LYS A 221 -12.79 -25.41 28.59
CA LYS A 221 -12.42 -25.95 29.89
C LYS A 221 -13.37 -27.13 30.19
N GLN A 222 -12.99 -28.35 29.77
CA GLN A 222 -13.50 -29.54 30.40
C GLN A 222 -12.78 -29.65 31.74
N VAL A 223 -13.49 -29.24 32.78
CA VAL A 223 -13.18 -29.60 34.16
C VAL A 223 -13.78 -30.97 34.36
N ALA A 224 -12.92 -31.95 34.61
CA ALA A 224 -13.31 -33.26 35.14
C ALA A 224 -13.61 -33.12 36.63
#